data_67c391f46ed185c8804dfbcca4c2d450
#
_entry.id   67c391f46ed185c8804dfbcca4c2d450
#
_cell.length_a   1.000
_cell.length_b   1.000
_cell.length_c   1.000
_cell.angle_alpha   90.00
_cell.angle_beta   90.00
_cell.angle_gamma   90.00
#
_symmetry.space_group_name_H-M   'P 1'
#
loop_
_entity.id
_entity.type
_entity.pdbx_description
1 polymer ?
#
loop_
_entity_poly.entity_id
_entity_poly.type
_entity_poly.pdbx_seq_one_letter_code
_entity_poly.pdbx_strand_id
1 'polypeptide(L)'
;MTERSTELVVAVVDDDPSILRSLEYLLESADYLVRAFSSGAALLQSGCLSEIACLISDVDMPGMDGIELVRLVHAARPQLPIILFTGYPDQLTRLPSLIGSRHRLFTKPFQGTELLAAIDDELRRLHQ
;
A
#
# COMPACT_ATOMS: atom_id res chain seq x y z
N MET A 1 8.75 -25.31 -6.17
CA MET A 1 8.61 -24.74 -6.08
C MET A 1 8.41 -23.84 -5.76
N THR A 2 8.53 -23.63 -5.81
CA THR A 2 8.43 -22.89 -5.61
C THR A 2 8.03 -22.04 -5.32
N GLU A 3 8.01 -21.75 -5.28
CA GLU A 3 7.65 -21.01 -5.09
C GLU A 3 7.06 -20.28 -4.60
N ARG A 4 6.97 -20.36 -4.00
CA ARG A 4 6.24 -19.75 -3.52
C ARG A 4 6.24 -18.26 -3.25
N SER A 5 7.14 -17.35 -3.49
CA SER A 5 7.14 -15.90 -3.55
C SER A 5 5.88 -15.36 -4.19
N THR A 6 5.25 -16.18 -5.00
CA THR A 6 4.01 -15.81 -5.65
C THR A 6 2.84 -15.69 -4.67
N GLU A 7 3.09 -15.98 -3.40
CA GLU A 7 2.03 -15.92 -2.41
C GLU A 7 2.12 -14.69 -1.51
N LEU A 8 2.89 -13.71 -1.95
CA LEU A 8 2.97 -12.47 -1.20
C LEU A 8 1.66 -11.68 -1.36
N VAL A 9 1.14 -11.23 -0.25
CA VAL A 9 -0.15 -10.54 -0.22
C VAL A 9 0.07 -9.04 -0.15
N VAL A 10 -0.56 -8.31 -1.05
CA VAL A 10 -0.52 -6.85 -1.07
C VAL A 10 -1.91 -6.33 -0.72
N ALA A 11 -1.99 -5.47 0.27
CA ALA A 11 -3.25 -4.82 0.62
C ALA A 11 -3.35 -3.49 -0.12
N VAL A 12 -4.53 -3.19 -0.63
CA VAL A 12 -4.81 -1.95 -1.33
C VAL A 12 -5.99 -1.27 -0.69
N VAL A 13 -5.85 0.02 -0.43
CA VAL A 13 -6.90 0.80 0.20
C VAL A 13 -7.19 2.04 -0.63
N ASP A 14 -8.43 2.18 -1.09
CA ASP A 14 -8.86 3.35 -1.85
C ASP A 14 -10.39 3.39 -1.80
N ASP A 15 -10.96 4.58 -1.64
CA ASP A 15 -12.41 4.70 -1.59
C ASP A 15 -13.05 4.71 -2.98
N ASP A 16 -12.25 4.74 -4.04
CA ASP A 16 -12.76 4.69 -5.42
C ASP A 16 -12.74 3.25 -5.92
N PRO A 17 -13.92 2.63 -6.15
CA PRO A 17 -13.95 1.23 -6.59
C PRO A 17 -13.25 0.99 -7.92
N SER A 18 -13.25 1.97 -8.81
CA SER A 18 -12.58 1.82 -10.10
C SER A 18 -11.07 1.70 -9.93
N ILE A 19 -10.51 2.50 -9.04
CA ILE A 19 -9.09 2.44 -8.76
C ILE A 19 -8.73 1.13 -8.10
N LEU A 20 -9.54 0.69 -7.13
CA LEU A 20 -9.32 -0.61 -6.49
C LEU A 20 -9.26 -1.73 -7.50
N ARG A 21 -10.22 -1.74 -8.42
CA ARG A 21 -10.28 -2.81 -9.43
C ARG A 21 -9.06 -2.76 -10.34
N SER A 22 -8.66 -1.57 -10.75
CA SER A 22 -7.49 -1.42 -11.61
C SER A 22 -6.23 -1.92 -10.92
N LEU A 23 -6.09 -1.58 -9.64
CA LEU A 23 -4.92 -2.03 -8.87
C LEU A 23 -4.94 -3.55 -8.68
N GLU A 24 -6.12 -4.12 -8.44
CA GLU A 24 -6.22 -5.57 -8.32
C GLU A 24 -5.75 -6.27 -9.59
N TYR A 25 -6.23 -5.81 -10.75
CA TYR A 25 -5.81 -6.41 -12.02
C TYR A 25 -4.31 -6.27 -12.23
N LEU A 26 -3.79 -5.09 -11.94
CA LEU A 26 -2.36 -4.84 -12.14
C LEU A 26 -1.51 -5.76 -11.27
N LEU A 27 -1.85 -5.85 -10.00
CA LEU A 27 -1.07 -6.64 -9.05
C LEU A 27 -1.20 -8.13 -9.31
N GLU A 28 -2.41 -8.57 -9.66
CA GLU A 28 -2.62 -9.98 -9.97
C GLU A 28 -1.86 -10.39 -11.23
N SER A 29 -1.70 -9.45 -12.17
CA SER A 29 -0.93 -9.75 -13.38
C SER A 29 0.55 -9.96 -13.07
N ALA A 30 1.00 -9.49 -11.92
CA ALA A 30 2.38 -9.67 -11.46
C ALA A 30 2.47 -10.78 -10.41
N ASP A 31 1.44 -11.59 -10.29
CA ASP A 31 1.40 -12.78 -9.43
C ASP A 31 1.34 -12.48 -7.94
N TYR A 32 0.89 -11.30 -7.57
CA TYR A 32 0.62 -11.00 -6.18
C TYR A 32 -0.81 -11.41 -5.82
N LEU A 33 -0.99 -11.82 -4.57
CA LEU A 33 -2.32 -11.95 -4.00
C LEU A 33 -2.76 -10.58 -3.49
N VAL A 34 -4.02 -10.23 -3.69
CA VAL A 34 -4.50 -8.88 -3.39
C VAL A 34 -5.64 -8.92 -2.40
N ARG A 35 -5.57 -8.06 -1.38
CA ARG A 35 -6.68 -7.81 -0.47
C ARG A 35 -7.07 -6.34 -0.62
N ALA A 36 -8.25 -6.09 -1.13
CA ALA A 36 -8.70 -4.73 -1.43
C ALA A 36 -9.70 -4.25 -0.39
N PHE A 37 -9.55 -3.01 0.04
CA PHE A 37 -10.42 -2.41 1.05
C PHE A 37 -10.81 -1.01 0.61
N SER A 38 -12.06 -0.65 0.87
CA SER A 38 -12.55 0.67 0.49
C SER A 38 -12.28 1.73 1.55
N SER A 39 -11.69 1.35 2.68
CA SER A 39 -11.34 2.31 3.74
C SER A 39 -10.24 1.73 4.61
N GLY A 40 -9.55 2.63 5.31
CA GLY A 40 -8.55 2.19 6.28
C GLY A 40 -9.14 1.41 7.41
N ALA A 41 -10.35 1.80 7.84
CA ALA A 41 -11.03 1.09 8.92
C ALA A 41 -11.31 -0.36 8.52
N ALA A 42 -11.72 -0.58 7.26
CA ALA A 42 -11.99 -1.93 6.79
C ALA A 42 -10.72 -2.79 6.83
N LEU A 43 -9.58 -2.22 6.45
CA LEU A 43 -8.31 -2.93 6.52
C LEU A 43 -8.00 -3.32 7.97
N LEU A 44 -8.11 -2.37 8.88
CA LEU A 44 -7.76 -2.63 10.28
C LEU A 44 -8.69 -3.64 10.92
N GLN A 45 -9.97 -3.63 10.56
CA GLN A 45 -10.94 -4.57 11.11
C GLN A 45 -10.82 -5.96 10.52
N SER A 46 -10.19 -6.08 9.36
CA SER A 46 -10.11 -7.37 8.67
C SER A 46 -9.21 -8.37 9.38
N GLY A 47 -8.27 -7.89 10.17
CA GLY A 47 -7.31 -8.77 10.84
C GLY A 47 -6.19 -9.26 9.95
N CYS A 48 -6.10 -8.80 8.69
CA CYS A 48 -5.08 -9.31 7.79
C CYS A 48 -3.77 -8.54 7.84
N LEU A 49 -3.67 -7.54 8.71
CA LEU A 49 -2.47 -6.70 8.75
C LEU A 49 -1.20 -7.51 9.00
N SER A 50 -1.29 -8.56 9.80
CA SER A 50 -0.12 -9.39 10.09
C SER A 50 0.28 -10.28 8.92
N GLU A 51 -0.58 -10.41 7.91
CA GLU A 51 -0.36 -11.33 6.79
C GLU A 51 0.15 -10.64 5.54
N ILE A 52 0.02 -9.32 5.45
CA ILE A 52 0.36 -8.62 4.22
C ILE A 52 1.85 -8.33 4.15
N ALA A 53 2.36 -8.30 2.93
CA ALA A 53 3.77 -8.01 2.66
C ALA A 53 4.01 -6.56 2.27
N CYS A 54 2.94 -5.86 1.88
CA CYS A 54 3.04 -4.47 1.43
C CYS A 54 1.65 -3.84 1.51
N LEU A 55 1.60 -2.56 1.83
CA LEU A 55 0.36 -1.79 1.84
C LEU A 55 0.44 -0.68 0.80
N ILE A 56 -0.60 -0.58 -0.02
CA ILE A 56 -0.75 0.53 -0.96
C ILE A 56 -2.01 1.27 -0.57
N SER A 57 -1.91 2.57 -0.35
CA SER A 57 -3.06 3.36 0.09
C SER A 57 -3.12 4.72 -0.55
N ASP A 58 -4.34 5.13 -0.87
CA ASP A 58 -4.62 6.50 -1.24
C ASP A 58 -4.52 7.36 0.02
N VAL A 59 -4.00 8.57 -0.12
CA VAL A 59 -3.96 9.53 0.99
C VAL A 59 -5.31 10.22 1.14
N ASP A 60 -5.97 10.50 0.04
CA ASP A 60 -7.15 11.38 0.01
C ASP A 60 -8.44 10.58 0.14
N MET A 61 -8.79 10.21 1.37
CA MET A 61 -9.98 9.43 1.63
C MET A 61 -10.81 10.09 2.73
N PRO A 62 -12.14 9.96 2.65
CA PRO A 62 -13.00 10.49 3.72
C PRO A 62 -12.82 9.67 5.00
N GLY A 63 -13.07 10.32 6.12
CA GLY A 63 -12.87 9.65 7.41
C GLY A 63 -11.41 9.53 7.73
N MET A 64 -10.95 8.30 7.94
CA MET A 64 -9.53 8.05 8.19
C MET A 64 -8.78 8.17 6.86
N ASP A 65 -7.95 9.20 6.72
CA ASP A 65 -7.18 9.36 5.51
C ASP A 65 -5.95 8.46 5.53
N GLY A 66 -5.22 8.44 4.41
CA GLY A 66 -4.07 7.56 4.27
C GLY A 66 -2.94 7.89 5.23
N ILE A 67 -2.80 9.16 5.61
CA ILE A 67 -1.74 9.54 6.54
C ILE A 67 -2.00 8.97 7.92
N GLU A 68 -3.23 9.06 8.37
CA GLU A 68 -3.59 8.46 9.65
C GLU A 68 -3.48 6.95 9.62
N LEU A 69 -3.90 6.35 8.52
CA LEU A 69 -3.78 4.90 8.35
C LEU A 69 -2.33 4.47 8.44
N VAL A 70 -1.43 5.19 7.76
CA VAL A 70 0.00 4.86 7.79
C VAL A 70 0.54 4.95 9.21
N ARG A 71 0.10 5.96 9.96
CA ARG A 71 0.56 6.10 11.34
C ARG A 71 0.19 4.87 12.17
N LEU A 72 -1.04 4.41 12.03
CA LEU A 72 -1.51 3.25 12.79
C LEU A 72 -0.82 1.96 12.34
N VAL A 73 -0.68 1.79 11.02
CA VAL A 73 -0.03 0.61 10.48
C VAL A 73 1.44 0.56 10.87
N HIS A 74 2.12 1.70 10.79
CA HIS A 74 3.53 1.77 11.14
C HIS A 74 3.74 1.43 12.63
N ALA A 75 2.83 1.87 13.49
CA ALA A 75 2.93 1.54 14.91
C ALA A 75 2.83 0.03 15.13
N ALA A 76 1.99 -0.65 14.35
CA ALA A 76 1.79 -2.09 14.50
C ALA A 76 2.87 -2.89 13.76
N ARG A 77 3.34 -2.39 12.63
CA ARG A 77 4.33 -3.09 11.81
C ARG A 77 5.35 -2.11 11.24
N PRO A 78 6.36 -1.73 12.02
CA PRO A 78 7.32 -0.70 11.59
C PRO A 78 8.11 -1.06 10.34
N GLN A 79 8.23 -2.33 10.03
CA GLN A 79 9.00 -2.78 8.88
C GLN A 79 8.19 -2.97 7.61
N LEU A 80 6.87 -2.85 7.70
CA LEU A 80 6.01 -3.09 6.55
C LEU A 80 6.24 -2.00 5.48
N PRO A 81 6.54 -2.38 4.23
CA PRO A 81 6.64 -1.40 3.16
C PRO A 81 5.28 -0.76 2.89
N ILE A 82 5.26 0.55 2.73
CA ILE A 82 4.04 1.29 2.50
C ILE A 82 4.24 2.19 1.29
N ILE A 83 3.28 2.14 0.38
CA ILE A 83 3.26 2.98 -0.81
C ILE A 83 2.01 3.84 -0.75
N LEU A 84 2.19 5.14 -0.83
CA LEU A 84 1.09 6.09 -0.79
C LEU A 84 0.96 6.81 -2.12
N PHE A 85 -0.26 7.15 -2.51
CA PHE A 85 -0.45 8.00 -3.67
C PHE A 85 -1.49 9.07 -3.37
N THR A 86 -1.33 10.22 -4.02
CA THR A 86 -2.20 11.36 -3.79
C THR A 86 -2.31 12.19 -5.06
N GLY A 87 -3.48 12.82 -5.25
CA GLY A 87 -3.64 13.84 -6.28
C GLY A 87 -3.24 15.22 -5.80
N TYR A 88 -2.93 15.35 -4.52
CA TYR A 88 -2.65 16.65 -3.89
C TYR A 88 -1.31 16.59 -3.18
N PRO A 89 -0.20 16.88 -3.89
CA PRO A 89 1.13 16.74 -3.28
C PRO A 89 1.34 17.54 -2.00
N ASP A 90 0.57 18.60 -1.80
CA ASP A 90 0.68 19.40 -0.57
C ASP A 90 0.39 18.59 0.67
N GLN A 91 -0.39 17.52 0.55
CA GLN A 91 -0.69 16.65 1.69
C GLN A 91 0.55 15.96 2.22
N LEU A 92 1.58 15.87 1.39
CA LEU A 92 2.80 15.14 1.77
C LEU A 92 3.51 15.80 2.95
N THR A 93 3.29 17.10 3.16
CA THR A 93 3.90 17.79 4.30
C THR A 93 3.34 17.31 5.62
N ARG A 94 2.20 16.63 5.59
CA ARG A 94 1.58 16.07 6.81
C ARG A 94 2.19 14.75 7.23
N LEU A 95 2.99 14.12 6.36
CA LEU A 95 3.59 12.84 6.70
C LEU A 95 4.61 13.01 7.80
N PRO A 96 4.44 12.31 8.91
CA PRO A 96 5.40 12.44 10.01
C PRO A 96 6.74 11.88 9.61
N SER A 97 7.80 12.55 10.01
CA SER A 97 9.14 12.06 9.74
C SER A 97 9.38 10.72 10.43
N LEU A 98 8.59 10.40 11.43
CA LEU A 98 8.71 9.14 12.14
C LEU A 98 8.36 7.92 11.28
N ILE A 99 7.68 8.12 10.15
CA ILE A 99 7.40 7.01 9.24
C ILE A 99 8.69 6.54 8.57
N GLY A 100 9.64 7.43 8.44
CA GLY A 100 10.97 7.08 7.99
C GLY A 100 11.03 6.72 6.52
N SER A 101 11.99 5.86 6.19
CA SER A 101 12.29 5.54 4.80
C SER A 101 11.50 4.35 4.26
N ARG A 102 10.57 3.81 5.02
CA ARG A 102 9.83 2.62 4.62
C ARG A 102 8.59 2.92 3.80
N HIS A 103 8.41 4.15 3.38
CA HIS A 103 7.28 4.52 2.56
C HIS A 103 7.75 5.13 1.26
N ARG A 104 6.92 5.00 0.23
CA ARG A 104 7.14 5.64 -1.05
C ARG A 104 5.90 6.44 -1.40
N LEU A 105 6.11 7.51 -2.14
CA LEU A 105 5.04 8.43 -2.50
C LEU A 105 4.93 8.55 -4.00
N PHE A 106 3.71 8.42 -4.50
CA PHE A 106 3.42 8.64 -5.90
C PHE A 106 2.35 9.70 -6.02
N THR A 107 2.48 10.55 -7.04
CA THR A 107 1.47 11.54 -7.35
C THR A 107 0.58 11.00 -8.46
N LYS A 108 -0.72 11.15 -8.31
CA LYS A 108 -1.66 10.74 -9.35
C LYS A 108 -1.62 11.75 -10.50
N PRO A 109 -1.74 11.30 -11.74
CA PRO A 109 -1.79 9.90 -12.16
C PRO A 109 -0.39 9.29 -12.14
N PHE A 110 -0.32 7.99 -11.89
CA PHE A 110 0.95 7.27 -11.90
C PHE A 110 0.86 6.10 -12.87
N GLN A 111 2.01 5.57 -13.26
CA GLN A 111 2.06 4.46 -14.19
C GLN A 111 2.15 3.14 -13.45
N GLY A 112 1.40 2.14 -13.95
CA GLY A 112 1.39 0.84 -13.32
C GLY A 112 2.75 0.19 -13.26
N THR A 113 3.56 0.36 -14.31
CA THR A 113 4.91 -0.22 -14.32
C THR A 113 5.79 0.36 -13.22
N GLU A 114 5.62 1.64 -12.92
CA GLU A 114 6.39 2.27 -11.85
C GLU A 114 5.97 1.73 -10.49
N LEU A 115 4.67 1.51 -10.32
CA LEU A 115 4.16 0.95 -9.08
C LEU A 115 4.68 -0.46 -8.86
N LEU A 116 4.61 -1.30 -9.89
CA LEU A 116 5.10 -2.67 -9.77
C LEU A 116 6.58 -2.72 -9.45
N ALA A 117 7.35 -1.83 -10.08
CA ALA A 117 8.79 -1.77 -9.80
C ALA A 117 9.06 -1.38 -8.36
N ALA A 118 8.26 -0.44 -7.83
CA ALA A 118 8.44 0.00 -6.45
C ALA A 118 8.11 -1.12 -5.46
N ILE A 119 7.04 -1.87 -5.72
CA ILE A 119 6.68 -2.98 -4.85
C ILE A 119 7.78 -4.03 -4.86
N ASP A 120 8.23 -4.40 -6.03
CA ASP A 120 9.27 -5.41 -6.17
C ASP A 120 10.55 -4.99 -5.45
N ASP A 121 10.92 -3.73 -5.58
CA ASP A 121 12.10 -3.20 -4.93
C ASP A 121 12.00 -3.26 -3.41
N GLU A 122 10.83 -2.86 -2.87
CA GLU A 122 10.64 -2.89 -1.43
C GLU A 122 10.64 -4.30 -0.87
N LEU A 123 10.04 -5.24 -1.59
CA LEU A 123 9.99 -6.60 -1.12
C LEU A 123 11.36 -7.28 -1.16
N ARG A 124 12.17 -6.95 -2.16
CA ARG A 124 13.52 -7.47 -2.23
C ARG A 124 14.38 -6.98 -1.08
N ARG A 125 14.19 -5.72 -0.69
CA ARG A 125 15.00 -5.16 0.39
C ARG A 125 14.76 -5.87 1.70
N LEU A 126 13.53 -6.35 1.92
CA LEU A 126 13.20 -7.06 3.15
C LEU A 126 13.79 -8.46 3.19
N HIS A 127 14.12 -9.00 2.04
CA HIS A 127 14.60 -10.37 1.96
C HIS A 127 16.10 -10.48 1.77
N GLN A 128 16.81 -9.38 1.99
CA GLN A 128 18.27 -9.39 1.91
C GLN A 128 18.91 -9.69 3.24
#